data_fc0223f9513bd63662e98441845bb1ae
#
_entry.id   fc0223f9513bd63662e98441845bb1ae
#
_cell.length_a   1.000
_cell.length_b   1.000
_cell.length_c   1.000
_cell.angle_alpha   90.00
_cell.angle_beta   90.00
_cell.angle_gamma   90.00
#
_symmetry.space_group_name_H-M   'P 1'
#
loop_
_entity.id
_entity.type
_entity.pdbx_description
1 polymer ?
#
loop_
_entity_poly.entity_id
_entity_poly.type
_entity_poly.pdbx_seq_one_letter_code
_entity_poly.pdbx_strand_id
1 'polypeptide(L)'
;DVDGNYALNCPEQEGLTLVFSFVGMETQQITVGERNEVNVTMKAEIAEIDEVVVNGYFTRKTEGFAGAVTTIKKEDLQKVHTANIFTTLSALDAGFKITENNVMGSNPNTLPEFTIRGKGSFQEGSSAPLFILDGFETTIQKVYDMDVNRIESITILKDASATILYGSRAANGVVVIETVKPKPGQLRVTYDFKPAVDIADLTDYDLMNAAEKLEYERLAGLYDPIEGDLSTTYEREARYYEKYKNVQEGVNTDWLAQPVRNAFSHTHSLLVEGGANNVLYSIDGFFDRNRGVMKGSGRDRYGL
;
A
#
# COMPACT_ATOMS: atom_id res chain seq x y z
N ASP A 1 -34.78 12.90 -31.37
CA ASP A 1 -34.96 14.11 -30.56
C ASP A 1 -34.88 13.80 -29.09
N VAL A 2 -35.08 14.78 -28.24
CA VAL A 2 -35.00 14.62 -26.77
C VAL A 2 -36.12 13.74 -26.19
N ASP A 3 -37.22 13.57 -26.94
CA ASP A 3 -38.37 12.75 -26.55
C ASP A 3 -38.28 11.31 -27.05
N GLY A 4 -37.13 10.96 -27.67
CA GLY A 4 -36.87 9.62 -28.20
C GLY A 4 -37.45 9.33 -29.55
N ASN A 5 -38.01 10.34 -30.27
CA ASN A 5 -38.53 10.13 -31.59
C ASN A 5 -37.43 10.22 -32.65
N TYR A 6 -37.47 9.34 -33.61
CA TYR A 6 -36.54 9.32 -34.75
C TYR A 6 -37.28 9.18 -36.07
N ALA A 7 -36.70 9.67 -37.14
CA ALA A 7 -37.18 9.49 -38.51
C ALA A 7 -36.01 9.09 -39.39
N LEU A 8 -36.17 8.02 -40.14
CA LEU A 8 -35.19 7.51 -41.11
C LEU A 8 -35.86 7.33 -42.46
N ASN A 9 -35.26 7.89 -43.50
CA ASN A 9 -35.67 7.62 -44.88
C ASN A 9 -34.85 6.41 -45.36
N CYS A 10 -35.52 5.29 -45.51
CA CYS A 10 -34.93 4.05 -45.99
C CYS A 10 -35.44 3.73 -47.39
N PRO A 11 -34.60 3.20 -48.30
CA PRO A 11 -35.07 2.68 -49.57
C PRO A 11 -35.92 1.43 -49.31
N GLU A 12 -36.94 1.24 -50.12
CA GLU A 12 -37.76 0.03 -50.10
C GLU A 12 -36.91 -1.19 -50.50
N GLN A 13 -36.43 -1.93 -49.49
CA GLN A 13 -35.74 -3.20 -49.64
C GLN A 13 -36.36 -4.25 -48.71
N GLU A 14 -36.68 -5.42 -49.27
CA GLU A 14 -37.08 -6.57 -48.43
C GLU A 14 -35.95 -6.97 -47.45
N GLY A 15 -36.27 -7.08 -46.17
CA GLY A 15 -35.32 -7.53 -45.15
C GLY A 15 -34.48 -6.42 -44.50
N LEU A 16 -34.86 -5.15 -44.66
CA LEU A 16 -34.19 -4.02 -43.99
C LEU A 16 -34.19 -4.21 -42.48
N THR A 17 -33.01 -4.17 -41.89
CA THR A 17 -32.81 -4.32 -40.43
C THR A 17 -32.30 -3.02 -39.84
N LEU A 18 -33.01 -2.47 -38.86
CA LEU A 18 -32.53 -1.35 -38.04
C LEU A 18 -31.75 -1.83 -36.84
N VAL A 19 -30.61 -1.23 -36.60
CA VAL A 19 -29.77 -1.50 -35.44
C VAL A 19 -29.85 -0.32 -34.48
N PHE A 20 -30.33 -0.57 -33.28
CA PHE A 20 -30.42 0.41 -32.19
C PHE A 20 -29.28 0.14 -31.20
N SER A 21 -28.44 1.15 -31.01
CA SER A 21 -27.29 1.07 -30.11
C SER A 21 -27.19 2.35 -29.26
N PHE A 22 -27.04 2.18 -27.97
CA PHE A 22 -26.82 3.28 -27.02
C PHE A 22 -25.84 2.83 -25.97
N VAL A 23 -25.03 3.75 -25.45
CA VAL A 23 -24.03 3.44 -24.44
C VAL A 23 -24.69 2.93 -23.15
N GLY A 24 -24.33 1.72 -22.71
CA GLY A 24 -24.91 1.07 -21.52
C GLY A 24 -26.24 0.37 -21.75
N MET A 25 -26.63 0.16 -23.01
CA MET A 25 -27.84 -0.58 -23.39
C MET A 25 -27.53 -1.68 -24.41
N GLU A 26 -28.25 -2.79 -24.30
CA GLU A 26 -28.14 -3.95 -25.19
C GLU A 26 -28.49 -3.55 -26.62
N THR A 27 -27.58 -3.79 -27.56
CA THR A 27 -27.82 -3.51 -28.99
C THR A 27 -28.95 -4.41 -29.51
N GLN A 28 -30.00 -3.79 -30.04
CA GLN A 28 -31.15 -4.51 -30.62
C GLN A 28 -31.19 -4.37 -32.14
N GLN A 29 -31.50 -5.46 -32.81
CA GLN A 29 -31.67 -5.51 -34.24
C GLN A 29 -33.13 -5.88 -34.57
N ILE A 30 -33.81 -5.03 -35.33
CA ILE A 30 -35.22 -5.21 -35.69
C ILE A 30 -35.39 -5.12 -37.18
N THR A 31 -35.92 -6.19 -37.76
CA THR A 31 -36.28 -6.19 -39.17
C THR A 31 -37.58 -5.39 -39.39
N VAL A 32 -37.55 -4.39 -40.21
CA VAL A 32 -38.64 -3.42 -40.41
C VAL A 32 -39.85 -4.07 -41.09
N GLY A 33 -39.66 -4.89 -42.10
CA GLY A 33 -40.74 -5.48 -42.91
C GLY A 33 -41.60 -4.39 -43.57
N GLU A 34 -42.92 -4.58 -43.52
CA GLU A 34 -43.93 -3.62 -44.07
C GLU A 34 -44.35 -2.53 -43.07
N ARG A 35 -43.60 -2.36 -41.96
CA ARG A 35 -43.98 -1.44 -40.88
C ARG A 35 -43.43 -0.05 -41.14
N ASN A 36 -44.31 0.95 -41.03
CA ASN A 36 -43.93 2.37 -41.15
C ASN A 36 -43.52 2.98 -39.80
N GLU A 37 -43.75 2.28 -38.68
CA GLU A 37 -43.39 2.71 -37.33
C GLU A 37 -42.79 1.54 -36.55
N VAL A 38 -41.65 1.78 -35.94
CA VAL A 38 -40.93 0.80 -35.16
C VAL A 38 -40.60 1.41 -33.81
N ASN A 39 -41.28 0.97 -32.75
CA ASN A 39 -41.04 1.39 -31.39
C ASN A 39 -40.11 0.37 -30.70
N VAL A 40 -39.02 0.85 -30.09
CA VAL A 40 -38.02 0.02 -29.45
C VAL A 40 -37.85 0.43 -28.00
N THR A 41 -37.97 -0.52 -27.11
CA THR A 41 -37.59 -0.33 -25.71
C THR A 41 -36.23 -0.99 -25.48
N MET A 42 -35.19 -0.18 -25.33
CA MET A 42 -33.85 -0.68 -25.07
C MET A 42 -33.75 -1.17 -23.64
N LYS A 43 -33.10 -2.32 -23.45
CA LYS A 43 -32.80 -2.86 -22.12
C LYS A 43 -31.41 -2.40 -21.69
N ALA A 44 -31.26 -2.05 -20.40
CA ALA A 44 -29.94 -1.78 -19.86
C ALA A 44 -29.08 -3.03 -20.02
N GLU A 45 -27.89 -2.86 -20.59
CA GLU A 45 -26.85 -3.86 -20.59
C GLU A 45 -26.34 -3.94 -19.15
N ILE A 46 -26.89 -4.88 -18.37
CA ILE A 46 -26.32 -5.24 -17.10
C ILE A 46 -25.06 -6.02 -17.45
N ALA A 47 -23.93 -5.35 -17.56
CA ALA A 47 -22.65 -6.01 -17.52
C ALA A 47 -22.60 -6.70 -16.13
N GLU A 48 -22.97 -7.97 -16.06
CA GLU A 48 -22.58 -8.82 -14.96
C GLU A 48 -21.06 -8.81 -14.97
N ILE A 49 -20.49 -8.00 -14.08
CA ILE A 49 -19.05 -8.05 -13.80
C ILE A 49 -18.88 -9.40 -13.10
N ASP A 50 -18.62 -10.43 -13.91
CA ASP A 50 -18.21 -11.72 -13.41
C ASP A 50 -17.00 -11.50 -12.51
N GLU A 51 -17.18 -11.63 -11.21
CA GLU A 51 -16.08 -11.58 -10.26
C GLU A 51 -15.21 -12.81 -10.54
N VAL A 52 -14.00 -12.57 -11.02
CA VAL A 52 -13.06 -13.64 -11.37
C VAL A 52 -11.97 -13.74 -10.32
N VAL A 53 -11.62 -14.98 -9.97
CA VAL A 53 -10.48 -15.29 -9.11
C VAL A 53 -9.30 -15.68 -9.99
N VAL A 54 -8.21 -14.97 -9.85
CA VAL A 54 -6.94 -15.28 -10.49
C VAL A 54 -6.09 -16.06 -9.50
N ASN A 55 -5.72 -17.29 -9.88
CA ASN A 55 -4.86 -18.13 -9.05
C ASN A 55 -3.41 -18.21 -9.57
N GLY A 56 -3.01 -17.24 -10.39
CA GLY A 56 -1.66 -17.11 -10.96
C GLY A 56 -1.41 -17.94 -12.23
N TYR A 57 -2.18 -19.01 -12.48
CA TYR A 57 -2.10 -19.82 -13.69
C TYR A 57 -3.38 -19.79 -14.51
N PHE A 58 -4.53 -19.64 -13.86
CA PHE A 58 -5.85 -19.65 -14.51
C PHE A 58 -6.74 -18.58 -13.88
N THR A 59 -7.57 -17.97 -14.70
CA THR A 59 -8.67 -17.12 -14.29
C THR A 59 -9.93 -17.96 -14.23
N ARG A 60 -10.60 -18.04 -13.08
CA ARG A 60 -11.87 -18.75 -12.89
C ARG A 60 -12.93 -17.81 -12.34
N LYS A 61 -14.19 -18.06 -12.68
CA LYS A 61 -15.33 -17.37 -12.05
C LYS A 61 -15.37 -17.71 -10.56
N THR A 62 -15.66 -16.74 -9.72
CA THR A 62 -15.72 -16.89 -8.26
C THR A 62 -16.71 -17.95 -7.83
N GLU A 63 -17.83 -18.10 -8.55
CA GLU A 63 -18.87 -19.11 -8.28
C GLU A 63 -18.38 -20.56 -8.37
N GLY A 64 -17.29 -20.83 -9.09
CA GLY A 64 -16.70 -22.15 -9.25
C GLY A 64 -15.53 -22.45 -8.32
N PHE A 65 -15.22 -21.55 -7.38
CA PHE A 65 -14.05 -21.69 -6.52
C PHE A 65 -14.44 -22.01 -5.07
N ALA A 66 -14.10 -23.19 -4.58
CA ALA A 66 -14.50 -23.68 -3.25
C ALA A 66 -13.57 -23.24 -2.10
N GLY A 67 -12.64 -22.32 -2.31
CA GLY A 67 -11.64 -21.86 -1.32
C GLY A 67 -11.90 -20.48 -0.77
N ALA A 68 -11.39 -20.17 0.43
CA ALA A 68 -11.39 -18.81 0.97
C ALA A 68 -10.38 -17.94 0.22
N VAL A 69 -10.89 -17.09 -0.64
CA VAL A 69 -10.12 -16.16 -1.49
C VAL A 69 -10.60 -14.75 -1.26
N THR A 70 -9.66 -13.81 -1.22
CA THR A 70 -9.97 -12.37 -1.22
C THR A 70 -9.31 -11.76 -2.43
N THR A 71 -10.08 -11.17 -3.33
CA THR A 71 -9.56 -10.41 -4.47
C THR A 71 -9.75 -8.93 -4.22
N ILE A 72 -8.68 -8.17 -4.32
CA ILE A 72 -8.63 -6.71 -4.14
C ILE A 72 -8.28 -6.11 -5.50
N LYS A 73 -9.15 -5.28 -6.03
CA LYS A 73 -8.97 -4.62 -7.33
C LYS A 73 -8.21 -3.31 -7.19
N LYS A 74 -7.69 -2.81 -8.31
CA LYS A 74 -6.94 -1.55 -8.39
C LYS A 74 -7.69 -0.37 -7.77
N GLU A 75 -9.00 -0.28 -8.01
CA GLU A 75 -9.85 0.78 -7.48
C GLU A 75 -9.89 0.79 -5.94
N ASP A 76 -9.88 -0.39 -5.33
CA ASP A 76 -9.87 -0.52 -3.87
C ASP A 76 -8.49 -0.23 -3.27
N LEU A 77 -7.43 -0.65 -3.97
CA LEU A 77 -6.05 -0.31 -3.60
C LEU A 77 -5.82 1.21 -3.61
N GLN A 78 -6.41 1.90 -4.59
CA GLN A 78 -6.27 3.35 -4.73
C GLN A 78 -7.08 4.15 -3.70
N LYS A 79 -8.14 3.59 -3.11
CA LYS A 79 -8.92 4.24 -2.03
C LYS A 79 -8.11 4.36 -0.73
N VAL A 80 -7.19 3.43 -0.51
CA VAL A 80 -6.35 3.39 0.69
C VAL A 80 -4.99 3.97 0.35
N HIS A 81 -4.84 5.28 0.56
CA HIS A 81 -3.58 5.99 0.32
C HIS A 81 -2.56 5.66 1.42
N THR A 82 -1.82 4.57 1.26
CA THR A 82 -0.75 4.20 2.19
C THR A 82 0.62 4.21 1.51
N ALA A 83 1.66 4.28 2.34
CA ALA A 83 3.04 4.36 1.87
C ALA A 83 3.50 3.08 1.15
N ASN A 84 2.89 1.93 1.44
CA ASN A 84 3.26 0.65 0.84
C ASN A 84 2.07 -0.30 0.66
N ILE A 85 2.24 -1.26 -0.24
CA ILE A 85 1.24 -2.25 -0.60
C ILE A 85 0.77 -3.12 0.60
N PHE A 86 1.67 -3.45 1.51
CA PHE A 86 1.34 -4.35 2.62
C PHE A 86 0.44 -3.68 3.64
N THR A 87 0.66 -2.39 3.93
CA THR A 87 -0.24 -1.60 4.77
C THR A 87 -1.62 -1.51 4.14
N THR A 88 -1.70 -1.34 2.82
CA THR A 88 -2.96 -1.39 2.08
C THR A 88 -3.65 -2.75 2.22
N LEU A 89 -2.91 -3.86 2.04
CA LEU A 89 -3.45 -5.22 2.20
C LEU A 89 -3.96 -5.48 3.61
N SER A 90 -3.22 -5.05 4.63
CA SER A 90 -3.61 -5.20 6.04
C SER A 90 -4.87 -4.41 6.38
N ALA A 91 -5.11 -3.27 5.72
CA ALA A 91 -6.32 -2.47 5.91
C ALA A 91 -7.55 -3.08 5.20
N LEU A 92 -7.34 -3.73 4.05
CA LEU A 92 -8.41 -4.30 3.22
C LEU A 92 -8.73 -5.76 3.55
N ASP A 93 -7.79 -6.51 4.12
CA ASP A 93 -7.96 -7.91 4.47
C ASP A 93 -7.57 -8.20 5.91
N ALA A 94 -8.56 -8.46 6.76
CA ALA A 94 -8.34 -8.79 8.17
C ALA A 94 -7.52 -10.08 8.41
N GLY A 95 -7.44 -10.97 7.43
CA GLY A 95 -6.60 -12.18 7.48
C GLY A 95 -5.13 -11.91 7.22
N PHE A 96 -4.80 -10.79 6.56
CA PHE A 96 -3.43 -10.37 6.28
C PHE A 96 -2.98 -9.41 7.40
N LYS A 97 -2.04 -9.85 8.23
CA LYS A 97 -1.55 -9.07 9.37
C LYS A 97 -0.09 -8.71 9.18
N ILE A 98 0.23 -7.46 9.47
CA ILE A 98 1.59 -6.97 9.61
C ILE A 98 1.95 -7.01 11.10
N THR A 99 3.08 -7.59 11.42
CA THR A 99 3.66 -7.48 12.76
C THR A 99 4.68 -6.34 12.72
N GLU A 100 4.38 -5.26 13.40
CA GLU A 100 5.33 -4.15 13.53
C GLU A 100 6.52 -4.61 14.36
N ASN A 101 7.72 -4.40 13.84
CA ASN A 101 8.94 -4.68 14.55
C ASN A 101 9.41 -3.41 15.27
N ASN A 102 8.92 -3.21 16.49
CA ASN A 102 9.26 -2.02 17.29
C ASN A 102 10.76 -1.94 17.66
N VAL A 103 11.50 -3.05 17.59
CA VAL A 103 12.95 -3.08 17.85
C VAL A 103 13.73 -2.32 16.78
N MET A 104 13.26 -2.38 15.53
CA MET A 104 13.92 -1.72 14.39
C MET A 104 13.44 -0.27 14.17
N GLY A 105 12.42 0.17 14.88
CA GLY A 105 11.84 1.50 14.77
C GLY A 105 11.41 1.85 13.32
N SER A 106 11.69 3.06 12.90
CA SER A 106 11.37 3.57 11.56
C SER A 106 12.46 3.26 10.51
N ASN A 107 13.21 2.16 10.66
CA ASN A 107 14.25 1.82 9.70
C ASN A 107 13.65 1.34 8.36
N PRO A 108 13.80 2.10 7.26
CA PRO A 108 13.21 1.75 5.96
C PRO A 108 13.88 0.53 5.29
N ASN A 109 14.97 0.02 5.83
CA ASN A 109 15.65 -1.18 5.32
C ASN A 109 15.09 -2.48 5.93
N THR A 110 14.26 -2.37 6.94
CA THR A 110 13.69 -3.54 7.60
C THR A 110 12.32 -3.85 7.00
N LEU A 111 12.17 -5.09 6.52
CA LEU A 111 10.88 -5.58 6.06
C LEU A 111 10.03 -5.94 7.28
N PRO A 112 8.76 -5.54 7.31
CA PRO A 112 7.84 -6.01 8.33
C PRO A 112 7.59 -7.52 8.17
N GLU A 113 7.27 -8.20 9.25
CA GLU A 113 6.80 -9.57 9.22
C GLU A 113 5.34 -9.63 8.82
N PHE A 114 4.98 -10.59 7.96
CA PHE A 114 3.62 -10.78 7.48
C PHE A 114 3.11 -12.16 7.85
N THR A 115 1.84 -12.24 8.16
CA THR A 115 1.15 -13.50 8.37
C THR A 115 -0.22 -13.50 7.72
N ILE A 116 -0.59 -14.64 7.12
CA ILE A 116 -1.95 -14.92 6.69
C ILE A 116 -2.53 -15.94 7.65
N ARG A 117 -3.68 -15.63 8.28
CA ARG A 117 -4.35 -16.47 9.29
C ARG A 117 -3.53 -16.75 10.57
N GLY A 118 -2.56 -15.91 10.90
CA GLY A 118 -1.76 -16.01 12.13
C GLY A 118 -0.43 -16.76 11.96
N LYS A 119 0.33 -16.84 13.05
CA LYS A 119 1.65 -17.48 13.03
C LYS A 119 1.49 -19.00 13.09
N GLY A 120 1.88 -19.68 12.01
CA GLY A 120 1.93 -21.15 11.95
C GLY A 120 3.20 -21.75 12.55
N SER A 121 4.24 -20.93 12.83
CA SER A 121 5.52 -21.36 13.37
C SER A 121 6.08 -20.30 14.33
N PHE A 122 6.86 -20.75 15.33
CA PHE A 122 7.60 -19.86 16.21
C PHE A 122 8.93 -19.37 15.60
N GLN A 123 9.33 -19.92 14.46
CA GLN A 123 10.58 -19.55 13.79
C GLN A 123 10.35 -18.31 12.93
N GLU A 124 11.16 -17.29 13.10
CA GLU A 124 11.13 -16.06 12.30
C GLU A 124 11.27 -16.38 10.80
N GLY A 125 10.45 -15.76 9.97
CA GLY A 125 10.47 -15.93 8.52
C GLY A 125 9.76 -17.17 7.97
N SER A 126 9.44 -18.16 8.80
CA SER A 126 8.80 -19.40 8.32
C SER A 126 7.28 -19.27 8.11
N SER A 127 6.67 -18.19 8.53
CA SER A 127 5.24 -17.92 8.40
C SER A 127 4.89 -16.98 7.22
N ALA A 128 5.88 -16.58 6.42
CA ALA A 128 5.65 -15.71 5.27
C ALA A 128 4.87 -16.43 4.17
N PRO A 129 3.90 -15.75 3.53
CA PRO A 129 3.18 -16.30 2.38
C PRO A 129 4.08 -16.36 1.14
N LEU A 130 3.69 -17.17 0.18
CA LEU A 130 4.32 -17.21 -1.14
C LEU A 130 3.79 -16.04 -1.99
N PHE A 131 4.67 -15.30 -2.66
CA PHE A 131 4.30 -14.22 -3.56
C PHE A 131 4.48 -14.65 -5.01
N ILE A 132 3.43 -14.43 -5.81
CA ILE A 132 3.39 -14.69 -7.26
C ILE A 132 3.11 -13.38 -7.97
N LEU A 133 3.97 -12.99 -8.89
CA LEU A 133 3.83 -11.80 -9.72
C LEU A 133 3.71 -12.20 -11.18
N ASP A 134 2.57 -11.91 -11.81
CA ASP A 134 2.29 -12.26 -13.21
C ASP A 134 2.58 -13.75 -13.54
N GLY A 135 2.26 -14.65 -12.62
CA GLY A 135 2.48 -16.08 -12.75
C GLY A 135 3.86 -16.59 -12.34
N PHE A 136 4.79 -15.72 -11.94
CA PHE A 136 6.13 -16.09 -11.51
C PHE A 136 6.33 -15.85 -10.02
N GLU A 137 7.04 -16.79 -9.36
CA GLU A 137 7.42 -16.59 -7.97
C GLU A 137 8.35 -15.39 -7.82
N THR A 138 8.09 -14.58 -6.81
CA THR A 138 8.85 -13.37 -6.55
C THR A 138 9.18 -13.20 -5.06
N THR A 139 10.14 -12.33 -4.76
CA THR A 139 10.54 -12.05 -3.38
C THR A 139 9.63 -11.01 -2.73
N ILE A 140 9.47 -11.12 -1.41
CA ILE A 140 8.78 -10.11 -0.59
C ILE A 140 9.32 -8.71 -0.86
N GLN A 141 10.66 -8.60 -0.99
CA GLN A 141 11.32 -7.32 -1.24
C GLN A 141 10.85 -6.67 -2.55
N LYS A 142 10.73 -7.45 -3.62
CA LYS A 142 10.26 -6.94 -4.92
C LYS A 142 8.81 -6.45 -4.84
N VAL A 143 7.97 -7.15 -4.11
CA VAL A 143 6.56 -6.75 -3.90
C VAL A 143 6.48 -5.49 -3.02
N TYR A 144 7.28 -5.43 -1.95
CA TYR A 144 7.36 -4.25 -1.08
C TYR A 144 7.79 -2.98 -1.85
N ASP A 145 8.65 -3.16 -2.83
CA ASP A 145 9.22 -2.08 -3.65
C ASP A 145 8.35 -1.68 -4.84
N MET A 146 7.27 -2.44 -5.09
CA MET A 146 6.38 -2.22 -6.23
C MET A 146 5.46 -1.01 -6.02
N ASP A 147 5.27 -0.21 -7.07
CA ASP A 147 4.28 0.86 -7.04
C ASP A 147 2.86 0.27 -7.13
N VAL A 148 1.99 0.67 -6.17
CA VAL A 148 0.58 0.24 -6.11
C VAL A 148 -0.17 0.58 -7.40
N ASN A 149 0.17 1.65 -8.10
CA ASN A 149 -0.48 2.05 -9.36
C ASN A 149 -0.24 1.07 -10.51
N ARG A 150 0.80 0.23 -10.40
CA ARG A 150 1.11 -0.81 -11.40
C ARG A 150 0.32 -2.09 -11.19
N ILE A 151 -0.40 -2.21 -10.09
CA ILE A 151 -1.14 -3.40 -9.75
C ILE A 151 -2.56 -3.29 -10.28
N GLU A 152 -2.98 -4.30 -11.01
CA GLU A 152 -4.34 -4.46 -11.50
C GLU A 152 -5.22 -5.15 -10.46
N SER A 153 -4.69 -6.24 -9.88
CA SER A 153 -5.39 -6.99 -8.85
C SER A 153 -4.43 -7.72 -7.91
N ILE A 154 -4.87 -7.95 -6.69
CA ILE A 154 -4.19 -8.81 -5.72
C ILE A 154 -5.19 -9.85 -5.25
N THR A 155 -4.85 -11.11 -5.40
CA THR A 155 -5.65 -12.23 -4.93
C THR A 155 -4.91 -12.96 -3.80
N ILE A 156 -5.54 -13.02 -2.62
CA ILE A 156 -5.00 -13.71 -1.45
C ILE A 156 -5.68 -15.06 -1.32
N LEU A 157 -4.91 -16.13 -1.53
CA LEU A 157 -5.36 -17.51 -1.41
C LEU A 157 -5.04 -18.00 0.01
N LYS A 158 -6.08 -18.25 0.80
CA LYS A 158 -5.94 -18.54 2.23
C LYS A 158 -6.08 -20.03 2.55
N ASP A 159 -6.76 -20.81 1.72
CA ASP A 159 -7.07 -22.21 1.97
C ASP A 159 -6.17 -23.17 1.24
N ALA A 160 -6.00 -24.36 1.80
CA ALA A 160 -5.23 -25.43 1.19
C ALA A 160 -5.74 -25.83 -0.22
N SER A 161 -7.05 -25.80 -0.44
CA SER A 161 -7.66 -26.04 -1.76
C SER A 161 -7.26 -24.98 -2.79
N ALA A 162 -7.10 -23.74 -2.35
CA ALA A 162 -6.66 -22.64 -3.20
C ALA A 162 -5.15 -22.67 -3.48
N THR A 163 -4.37 -23.20 -2.53
CA THR A 163 -2.91 -23.22 -2.59
C THR A 163 -2.31 -24.51 -3.15
N ILE A 164 -3.14 -25.52 -3.45
CA ILE A 164 -2.70 -26.84 -3.92
C ILE A 164 -1.79 -26.82 -5.16
N LEU A 165 -1.98 -25.81 -6.01
CA LEU A 165 -1.18 -25.61 -7.23
C LEU A 165 0.28 -25.23 -6.94
N TYR A 166 0.55 -24.73 -5.73
CA TYR A 166 1.86 -24.21 -5.33
C TYR A 166 2.62 -25.14 -4.39
N GLY A 167 2.00 -26.27 -4.02
CA GLY A 167 2.60 -27.31 -3.16
C GLY A 167 2.91 -26.84 -1.75
N SER A 168 3.91 -27.46 -1.10
CA SER A 168 4.26 -27.22 0.29
C SER A 168 4.70 -25.78 0.61
N ARG A 169 5.22 -25.05 -0.38
CA ARG A 169 5.64 -23.64 -0.21
C ARG A 169 4.47 -22.70 0.04
N ALA A 170 3.26 -23.10 -0.32
CA ALA A 170 2.04 -22.35 -0.12
C ALA A 170 1.35 -22.63 1.23
N ALA A 171 2.00 -23.34 2.14
CA ALA A 171 1.42 -23.72 3.43
C ALA A 171 0.93 -22.51 4.27
N ASN A 172 1.58 -21.36 4.10
CA ASN A 172 1.22 -20.10 4.78
C ASN A 172 0.31 -19.19 3.94
N GLY A 173 -0.27 -19.70 2.86
CA GLY A 173 -1.05 -18.94 1.89
C GLY A 173 -0.24 -18.43 0.71
N VAL A 174 -0.94 -17.92 -0.31
CA VAL A 174 -0.34 -17.35 -1.52
C VAL A 174 -0.94 -15.98 -1.79
N VAL A 175 -0.10 -15.02 -2.14
CA VAL A 175 -0.48 -13.70 -2.62
C VAL A 175 -0.16 -13.62 -4.10
N VAL A 176 -1.18 -13.62 -4.93
CA VAL A 176 -1.05 -13.50 -6.39
C VAL A 176 -1.28 -12.05 -6.78
N ILE A 177 -0.32 -11.47 -7.49
CA ILE A 177 -0.33 -10.08 -7.92
C ILE A 177 -0.33 -10.06 -9.44
N GLU A 178 -1.27 -9.35 -10.02
CA GLU A 178 -1.32 -9.07 -11.45
C GLU A 178 -1.00 -7.62 -11.70
N THR A 179 -0.10 -7.37 -12.65
CA THR A 179 0.22 -6.00 -13.06
C THR A 179 -0.71 -5.51 -14.15
N VAL A 180 -0.86 -4.18 -14.23
CA VAL A 180 -1.62 -3.51 -15.29
C VAL A 180 -0.98 -3.83 -16.63
N LYS A 181 -1.73 -4.44 -17.53
CA LYS A 181 -1.25 -4.75 -18.88
C LYS A 181 -1.28 -3.51 -19.75
N PRO A 182 -0.24 -3.27 -20.56
CA PRO A 182 -0.22 -2.14 -21.48
C PRO A 182 -1.36 -2.24 -22.49
N LYS A 183 -2.01 -1.11 -22.78
CA LYS A 183 -3.12 -1.05 -23.73
C LYS A 183 -2.61 -0.62 -25.11
N PRO A 184 -3.17 -1.17 -26.22
CA PRO A 184 -2.82 -0.72 -27.55
C PRO A 184 -3.23 0.76 -27.74
N GLY A 185 -2.46 1.50 -28.51
CA GLY A 185 -2.74 2.89 -28.81
C GLY A 185 -1.49 3.76 -28.88
N GLN A 186 -1.71 5.07 -28.81
CA GLN A 186 -0.65 6.06 -28.82
C GLN A 186 0.21 5.95 -27.55
N LEU A 187 1.45 6.41 -27.65
CA LEU A 187 2.38 6.52 -26.53
C LEU A 187 1.72 7.27 -25.38
N ARG A 188 1.68 6.66 -24.19
CA ARG A 188 1.25 7.27 -22.95
C ARG A 188 2.42 7.34 -21.99
N VAL A 189 2.56 8.48 -21.35
CA VAL A 189 3.56 8.72 -20.33
C VAL A 189 2.83 9.11 -19.05
N THR A 190 3.01 8.32 -18.02
CA THR A 190 2.46 8.56 -16.68
C THR A 190 3.60 8.84 -15.71
N TYR A 191 3.51 9.95 -15.00
CA TYR A 191 4.48 10.31 -13.97
C TYR A 191 3.74 10.46 -12.64
N ASP A 192 4.22 9.75 -11.63
CA ASP A 192 3.71 9.80 -10.27
C ASP A 192 4.77 10.34 -9.31
N PHE A 193 4.35 11.27 -8.46
CA PHE A 193 5.18 11.81 -7.39
C PHE A 193 4.46 11.66 -6.06
N LYS A 194 5.10 10.96 -5.12
CA LYS A 194 4.55 10.68 -3.78
C LYS A 194 5.49 11.23 -2.71
N PRO A 195 5.23 12.42 -2.17
CA PRO A 195 5.93 12.92 -0.99
C PRO A 195 5.35 12.30 0.28
N ALA A 196 6.21 12.07 1.28
CA ALA A 196 5.80 11.65 2.62
C ALA A 196 6.62 12.38 3.67
N VAL A 197 6.00 12.70 4.80
CA VAL A 197 6.65 13.34 5.95
C VAL A 197 6.35 12.49 7.18
N ASP A 198 7.40 12.03 7.84
CA ASP A 198 7.31 11.30 9.10
C ASP A 198 7.80 12.20 10.25
N ILE A 199 7.00 12.33 11.27
CA ILE A 199 7.28 13.16 12.44
C ILE A 199 7.34 12.26 13.66
N ALA A 200 8.42 12.35 14.45
CA ALA A 200 8.51 11.64 15.70
C ALA A 200 7.57 12.29 16.72
N ASP A 201 6.62 11.54 17.21
CA ASP A 201 5.81 11.94 18.35
C ASP A 201 6.49 11.47 19.64
N LEU A 202 7.00 12.42 20.41
CA LEU A 202 7.65 12.20 21.69
C LEU A 202 6.78 12.70 22.86
N THR A 203 5.56 13.12 22.60
CA THR A 203 4.67 13.75 23.59
C THR A 203 4.16 12.79 24.65
N ASP A 204 4.16 11.47 24.34
CA ASP A 204 3.78 10.43 25.29
C ASP A 204 4.80 10.25 26.43
N TYR A 205 6.01 10.80 26.27
CA TYR A 205 7.05 10.75 27.27
C TYR A 205 7.06 12.06 28.07
N ASP A 206 6.38 12.06 29.21
CA ASP A 206 6.37 13.19 30.13
C ASP A 206 7.68 13.22 30.96
N LEU A 207 8.76 13.67 30.33
CA LEU A 207 10.07 13.76 30.96
C LEU A 207 10.28 15.13 31.58
N MET A 208 10.94 15.14 32.75
CA MET A 208 11.37 16.37 33.40
C MET A 208 12.33 17.15 32.50
N ASN A 209 12.12 18.45 32.42
CA ASN A 209 13.10 19.37 31.86
C ASN A 209 14.32 19.52 32.80
N ALA A 210 15.36 20.23 32.35
CA ALA A 210 16.59 20.36 33.11
C ALA A 210 16.39 21.02 34.48
N ALA A 211 15.51 22.03 34.56
CA ALA A 211 15.20 22.75 35.82
C ALA A 211 14.41 21.84 36.77
N GLU A 212 13.38 21.15 36.28
CA GLU A 212 12.58 20.19 37.07
C GLU A 212 13.42 19.04 37.58
N LYS A 213 14.32 18.49 36.74
CA LYS A 213 15.25 17.43 37.14
C LYS A 213 16.20 17.89 38.24
N LEU A 214 16.77 19.10 38.14
CA LEU A 214 17.65 19.65 39.15
C LEU A 214 16.91 19.84 40.47
N GLU A 215 15.69 20.34 40.45
CA GLU A 215 14.86 20.49 41.64
C GLU A 215 14.46 19.13 42.24
N TYR A 216 14.11 18.14 41.40
CA TYR A 216 13.89 16.78 41.86
C TYR A 216 15.13 16.17 42.56
N GLU A 217 16.30 16.32 41.95
CA GLU A 217 17.58 15.86 42.53
C GLU A 217 17.89 16.55 43.88
N ARG A 218 17.58 17.85 44.00
CA ARG A 218 17.70 18.64 45.23
C ARG A 218 16.77 18.10 46.33
N LEU A 219 15.46 17.93 45.98
CA LEU A 219 14.46 17.42 46.90
C LEU A 219 14.71 15.98 47.33
N ALA A 220 15.33 15.18 46.45
CA ALA A 220 15.72 13.81 46.75
C ALA A 220 16.98 13.71 47.63
N GLY A 221 17.58 14.83 48.06
CA GLY A 221 18.73 14.86 48.93
C GLY A 221 20.07 14.49 48.27
N LEU A 222 20.14 14.49 46.90
CA LEU A 222 21.38 14.12 46.22
C LEU A 222 22.54 15.10 46.51
N TYR A 223 22.21 16.32 46.92
CA TYR A 223 23.17 17.37 47.22
C TYR A 223 23.27 17.71 48.70
N ASP A 224 22.57 16.94 49.55
CA ASP A 224 22.63 17.17 50.99
C ASP A 224 24.02 16.88 51.56
N PRO A 225 24.43 17.66 52.56
CA PRO A 225 25.69 17.47 53.23
C PRO A 225 25.78 16.04 53.83
N ILE A 226 26.99 15.49 53.82
CA ILE A 226 27.27 14.23 54.53
C ILE A 226 27.95 14.56 55.84
N GLU A 227 27.34 14.13 56.93
CA GLU A 227 27.89 14.34 58.28
C GLU A 227 29.24 13.62 58.42
N GLY A 228 30.28 14.37 58.78
CA GLY A 228 31.64 13.83 58.94
C GLY A 228 32.47 13.78 57.65
N ASP A 229 31.92 14.05 56.48
CA ASP A 229 32.65 14.04 55.20
C ASP A 229 32.53 15.41 54.48
N LEU A 230 33.43 16.32 54.80
CA LEU A 230 33.48 17.66 54.20
C LEU A 230 33.86 17.60 52.68
N SER A 231 34.71 16.66 52.27
CA SER A 231 35.17 16.59 50.89
C SER A 231 34.01 16.25 49.96
N THR A 232 33.26 15.21 50.27
CA THR A 232 32.07 14.82 49.48
C THR A 232 30.96 15.85 49.54
N THR A 233 30.84 16.58 50.67
CA THR A 233 29.88 17.69 50.79
C THR A 233 30.21 18.82 49.81
N TYR A 234 31.48 19.25 49.74
CA TYR A 234 31.90 20.29 48.78
C TYR A 234 31.74 19.83 47.31
N GLU A 235 32.03 18.55 47.01
CA GLU A 235 31.82 18.03 45.66
C GLU A 235 30.36 18.02 45.25
N ARG A 236 29.45 17.67 46.17
CA ARG A 236 28.00 17.70 45.94
C ARG A 236 27.49 19.13 45.70
N GLU A 237 27.92 20.05 46.54
CA GLU A 237 27.56 21.45 46.39
C GLU A 237 28.09 22.05 45.09
N ALA A 238 29.35 21.80 44.74
CA ALA A 238 29.93 22.24 43.48
C ALA A 238 29.18 21.70 42.29
N ARG A 239 28.79 20.42 42.30
CA ARG A 239 27.97 19.79 41.25
C ARG A 239 26.59 20.41 41.13
N TYR A 240 25.97 20.77 42.25
CA TYR A 240 24.67 21.45 42.22
C TYR A 240 24.81 22.82 41.56
N TYR A 241 25.77 23.64 41.95
CA TYR A 241 25.95 24.98 41.38
C TYR A 241 26.39 24.93 39.91
N GLU A 242 27.16 23.94 39.50
CA GLU A 242 27.48 23.75 38.07
C GLU A 242 26.22 23.45 37.25
N LYS A 243 25.38 22.52 37.69
CA LYS A 243 24.11 22.23 37.02
C LYS A 243 23.16 23.40 37.05
N TYR A 244 23.05 24.08 38.19
CA TYR A 244 22.24 25.30 38.33
C TYR A 244 22.67 26.37 37.34
N LYS A 245 23.96 26.62 37.20
CA LYS A 245 24.51 27.55 36.22
C LYS A 245 24.12 27.14 34.81
N ASN A 246 24.27 25.87 34.44
CA ASN A 246 23.89 25.38 33.11
C ASN A 246 22.39 25.60 32.83
N VAL A 247 21.54 25.35 33.82
CA VAL A 247 20.09 25.62 33.70
C VAL A 247 19.82 27.13 33.50
N GLN A 248 20.51 27.99 34.23
CA GLN A 248 20.37 29.47 34.07
C GLN A 248 20.89 29.95 32.71
N GLU A 249 21.87 29.29 32.13
CA GLU A 249 22.38 29.53 30.78
C GLU A 249 21.47 28.96 29.68
N GLY A 250 20.35 28.32 30.05
CA GLY A 250 19.35 27.80 29.12
C GLY A 250 19.66 26.38 28.58
N VAL A 251 20.59 25.66 29.21
CA VAL A 251 20.85 24.28 28.84
C VAL A 251 19.67 23.41 29.25
N ASN A 252 18.92 22.95 28.25
CA ASN A 252 17.79 22.04 28.41
C ASN A 252 17.82 20.98 27.27
N THR A 253 18.59 19.92 27.49
CA THR A 253 18.78 18.91 26.46
C THR A 253 17.73 17.82 26.56
N ASP A 254 16.85 17.74 25.58
CA ASP A 254 15.97 16.59 25.40
C ASP A 254 16.73 15.46 24.68
N TRP A 255 17.16 14.46 25.45
CA TRP A 255 17.92 13.33 24.92
C TRP A 255 17.09 12.39 24.06
N LEU A 256 15.75 12.36 24.19
CA LEU A 256 14.88 11.58 23.30
C LEU A 256 14.81 12.23 21.92
N ALA A 257 14.80 13.56 21.85
CA ALA A 257 14.78 14.28 20.58
C ALA A 257 16.13 14.25 19.85
N GLN A 258 17.27 14.02 20.55
CA GLN A 258 18.59 14.06 19.93
C GLN A 258 18.78 13.02 18.80
N PRO A 259 18.37 11.73 18.94
CA PRO A 259 18.55 10.74 17.89
C PRO A 259 17.54 10.84 16.75
N VAL A 260 16.50 11.64 16.89
CA VAL A 260 15.41 11.73 15.92
C VAL A 260 15.42 13.02 15.12
N ARG A 261 14.67 13.03 14.03
CA ARG A 261 14.42 14.16 13.15
C ARG A 261 13.08 14.01 12.47
N ASN A 262 12.49 15.07 11.99
CA ASN A 262 11.43 14.97 10.99
C ASN A 262 12.04 14.47 9.69
N ALA A 263 11.47 13.42 9.13
CA ALA A 263 11.99 12.79 7.94
C ALA A 263 11.11 13.13 6.74
N PHE A 264 11.75 13.47 5.63
CA PHE A 264 11.08 13.70 4.35
C PHE A 264 11.50 12.62 3.38
N SER A 265 10.51 11.88 2.89
CA SER A 265 10.65 10.82 1.91
C SER A 265 9.92 11.21 0.63
N HIS A 266 10.37 10.70 -0.51
CA HIS A 266 9.68 10.94 -1.77
C HIS A 266 9.95 9.80 -2.76
N THR A 267 8.93 9.46 -3.53
CA THR A 267 9.01 8.49 -4.62
C THR A 267 8.64 9.17 -5.93
N HIS A 268 9.40 8.90 -6.96
CA HIS A 268 9.12 9.27 -8.34
C HIS A 268 8.98 8.01 -9.15
N SER A 269 7.92 7.87 -9.94
CA SER A 269 7.78 6.79 -10.91
C SER A 269 7.37 7.35 -12.26
N LEU A 270 7.94 6.78 -13.32
CA LEU A 270 7.70 7.13 -14.70
C LEU A 270 7.35 5.85 -15.46
N LEU A 271 6.13 5.78 -15.97
CA LEU A 271 5.65 4.70 -16.80
C LEU A 271 5.46 5.20 -18.24
N VAL A 272 6.08 4.52 -19.18
CA VAL A 272 5.94 4.77 -20.62
C VAL A 272 5.35 3.52 -21.25
N GLU A 273 4.15 3.61 -21.82
CA GLU A 273 3.46 2.47 -22.42
C GLU A 273 2.84 2.84 -23.77
N GLY A 274 2.69 1.83 -24.61
CA GLY A 274 2.05 2.00 -25.93
C GLY A 274 2.20 0.74 -26.78
N GLY A 275 1.89 0.91 -28.08
CA GLY A 275 2.06 -0.13 -29.07
C GLY A 275 0.85 -0.36 -29.93
N ALA A 276 0.96 -1.25 -30.89
CA ALA A 276 -0.10 -1.69 -31.79
C ALA A 276 -0.60 -3.09 -31.39
N ASN A 277 -1.68 -3.55 -32.02
CA ASN A 277 -2.35 -4.82 -31.65
C ASN A 277 -1.43 -6.04 -31.54
N ASN A 278 -0.30 -6.06 -32.26
CA ASN A 278 0.61 -7.19 -32.28
C ASN A 278 1.83 -7.04 -31.36
N VAL A 279 2.15 -5.80 -30.96
CA VAL A 279 3.30 -5.52 -30.08
C VAL A 279 2.93 -4.42 -29.11
N LEU A 280 2.88 -4.77 -27.85
CA LEU A 280 2.67 -3.83 -26.76
C LEU A 280 3.98 -3.72 -25.96
N TYR A 281 4.28 -2.53 -25.49
CA TYR A 281 5.46 -2.29 -24.64
C TYR A 281 5.10 -1.45 -23.43
N SER A 282 5.81 -1.69 -22.37
CA SER A 282 5.75 -0.93 -21.13
C SER A 282 7.16 -0.85 -20.57
N ILE A 283 7.60 0.34 -20.29
CA ILE A 283 8.89 0.61 -19.63
C ILE A 283 8.58 1.47 -18.42
N ASP A 284 9.01 1.05 -17.26
CA ASP A 284 8.89 1.86 -16.07
C ASP A 284 10.23 2.08 -15.39
N GLY A 285 10.38 3.30 -14.86
CA GLY A 285 11.51 3.67 -14.04
C GLY A 285 11.03 4.27 -12.74
N PHE A 286 11.73 3.99 -11.64
CA PHE A 286 11.42 4.60 -10.36
C PHE A 286 12.68 5.06 -9.62
N PHE A 287 12.48 6.11 -8.83
CA PHE A 287 13.43 6.57 -7.83
C PHE A 287 12.69 6.79 -6.52
N ASP A 288 13.16 6.15 -5.46
CA ASP A 288 12.57 6.23 -4.13
C ASP A 288 13.65 6.60 -3.12
N ARG A 289 13.43 7.72 -2.45
CA ARG A 289 14.24 8.16 -1.33
C ARG A 289 13.42 8.10 -0.07
N ASN A 290 13.72 7.11 0.77
CA ASN A 290 13.05 6.89 2.03
C ASN A 290 14.00 7.24 3.19
N ARG A 291 13.53 8.09 4.10
CA ARG A 291 14.25 8.53 5.29
C ARG A 291 13.49 8.13 6.53
N GLY A 292 14.16 7.44 7.43
CA GLY A 292 13.59 7.14 8.73
C GLY A 292 13.71 8.32 9.69
N VAL A 293 12.85 8.33 10.68
CA VAL A 293 12.82 9.32 11.76
C VAL A 293 14.11 9.27 12.60
N MET A 294 14.72 8.12 12.77
CA MET A 294 16.03 7.99 13.41
C MET A 294 17.12 8.59 12.51
N LYS A 295 17.97 9.44 13.06
CA LYS A 295 19.13 9.99 12.35
C LYS A 295 20.05 8.86 11.88
N GLY A 296 20.55 8.95 10.64
CA GLY A 296 21.37 7.90 10.04
C GLY A 296 20.56 6.78 9.37
N SER A 297 19.24 6.70 9.61
CA SER A 297 18.37 5.75 8.95
C SER A 297 17.89 6.30 7.60
N GLY A 298 18.12 5.56 6.52
CA GLY A 298 17.65 5.95 5.19
C GLY A 298 17.94 4.89 4.14
N ARG A 299 17.16 4.94 3.05
CA ARG A 299 17.28 4.04 1.91
C ARG A 299 17.00 4.81 0.62
N ASP A 300 17.87 4.67 -0.34
CA ASP A 300 17.66 5.16 -1.71
C ASP A 300 17.55 3.95 -2.63
N ARG A 301 16.53 3.94 -3.50
CA ARG A 301 16.28 2.88 -4.48
C ARG A 301 16.01 3.49 -5.83
N TYR A 302 16.45 2.80 -6.85
CA TYR A 302 16.11 3.12 -8.23
C TYR A 302 16.03 1.83 -9.02
N GLY A 303 15.22 1.82 -10.05
CA GLY A 303 15.03 0.67 -10.91
C GLY A 303 14.44 1.07 -12.26
N LEU A 304 14.56 0.14 -13.20
CA LEU A 304 14.01 0.24 -14.53
C LEU A 304 13.35 -1.08 -14.90
#